data_10218f5a342c3fdb7672ac84fd031312
#
_entry.id   10218f5a342c3fdb7672ac84fd031312
#
_cell.length_a   1.000
_cell.length_b   1.000
_cell.length_c   1.000
_cell.angle_alpha   90.00
_cell.angle_beta   90.00
_cell.angle_gamma   90.00
#
_symmetry.space_group_name_H-M   'P 1'
#
loop_
_entity.id
_entity.type
_entity.pdbx_description
1 polymer ?
#
loop_
_entity_poly.entity_id
_entity_poly.type
_entity_poly.pdbx_seq_one_letter_code
_entity_poly.pdbx_strand_id
1 'polypeptide(L)'
;MRIFISYIIISFFLASAVFSDEKPGRNFTDLPDVDDGYNIHVMYVLPKDGVDKDYDLNSKISMLMYQIDKWFNSKTKDRLFTNGQSLKFDRKDDNKIDITFLRLDINDDEISKHGIQAVNILQPAISRFGFNDPKKVYFIIYGGSNRDVCASSQLPSYATEGVTANTAALYYPGKRSG
;
A
#
# COMPACT_ATOMS: atom_id res chain seq x y z
N MET A 1 -34.67 -39.40 47.95
CA MET A 1 -34.81 -38.08 47.36
C MET A 1 -33.42 -37.63 46.86
N ARG A 2 -33.10 -37.83 45.55
CA ARG A 2 -31.80 -37.55 44.96
C ARG A 2 -31.91 -36.20 44.25
N ILE A 3 -31.19 -35.21 44.74
CA ILE A 3 -31.11 -33.86 44.17
C ILE A 3 -30.08 -33.90 43.03
N PHE A 4 -30.52 -33.73 41.76
CA PHE A 4 -29.64 -33.54 40.60
C PHE A 4 -29.27 -32.07 40.53
N ILE A 5 -28.01 -31.77 40.80
CA ILE A 5 -27.44 -30.45 40.58
C ILE A 5 -27.01 -30.37 39.10
N SER A 6 -27.79 -29.69 38.29
CA SER A 6 -27.42 -29.35 36.89
C SER A 6 -26.40 -28.23 36.91
N TYR A 7 -25.17 -28.53 36.53
CA TYR A 7 -24.15 -27.50 36.21
C TYR A 7 -24.41 -26.95 34.81
N ILE A 8 -24.93 -25.73 34.76
CA ILE A 8 -24.98 -24.94 33.49
C ILE A 8 -23.59 -24.35 33.27
N ILE A 9 -22.84 -24.95 32.34
CA ILE A 9 -21.57 -24.41 31.86
C ILE A 9 -21.93 -23.31 30.85
N ILE A 10 -21.87 -22.06 31.31
CA ILE A 10 -21.96 -20.89 30.42
C ILE A 10 -20.59 -20.75 29.73
N SER A 11 -20.50 -21.29 28.51
CA SER A 11 -19.37 -21.03 27.63
C SER A 11 -19.43 -19.58 27.14
N PHE A 12 -18.62 -18.73 27.77
CA PHE A 12 -18.35 -17.38 27.25
C PHE A 12 -17.52 -17.52 25.97
N PHE A 13 -18.19 -17.48 24.82
CA PHE A 13 -17.53 -17.23 23.55
C PHE A 13 -17.00 -15.79 23.58
N LEU A 14 -15.73 -15.62 23.89
CA LEU A 14 -15.00 -14.40 23.55
C LEU A 14 -14.91 -14.34 22.02
N ALA A 15 -15.90 -13.69 21.40
CA ALA A 15 -15.77 -13.27 20.02
C ALA A 15 -14.62 -12.26 19.95
N SER A 16 -13.44 -12.74 19.60
CA SER A 16 -12.35 -11.88 19.15
C SER A 16 -12.90 -11.10 17.98
N ALA A 17 -13.04 -9.77 18.14
CA ALA A 17 -13.38 -8.89 17.03
C ALA A 17 -12.23 -9.02 16.02
N VAL A 18 -12.41 -9.88 15.03
CA VAL A 18 -11.57 -9.89 13.83
C VAL A 18 -11.89 -8.58 13.15
N PHE A 19 -11.01 -7.61 13.24
CA PHE A 19 -11.09 -6.41 12.43
C PHE A 19 -10.93 -6.87 10.99
N SER A 20 -12.07 -7.01 10.30
CA SER A 20 -12.06 -7.36 8.89
C SER A 20 -11.52 -6.17 8.11
N ASP A 21 -10.49 -6.42 7.28
CA ASP A 21 -10.01 -5.45 6.31
C ASP A 21 -11.01 -5.29 5.15
N GLU A 22 -11.97 -6.18 5.03
CA GLU A 22 -13.04 -6.12 4.04
C GLU A 22 -14.00 -4.97 4.37
N LYS A 23 -13.96 -3.94 3.52
CA LYS A 23 -14.83 -2.77 3.60
C LYS A 23 -15.44 -2.47 2.23
N PRO A 24 -16.70 -1.99 2.15
CA PRO A 24 -17.30 -1.64 0.87
C PRO A 24 -16.45 -0.66 0.06
N GLY A 25 -16.21 -0.99 -1.20
CA GLY A 25 -15.41 -0.17 -2.12
C GLY A 25 -13.90 -0.37 -2.06
N ARG A 26 -13.40 -1.24 -1.20
CA ARG A 26 -11.97 -1.60 -1.12
C ARG A 26 -11.63 -2.68 -2.13
N ASN A 27 -10.51 -2.51 -2.84
CA ASN A 27 -9.97 -3.49 -3.76
C ASN A 27 -8.75 -4.17 -3.12
N PHE A 28 -8.65 -5.49 -3.28
CA PHE A 28 -7.55 -6.31 -2.76
C PHE A 28 -6.67 -6.88 -3.87
N THR A 29 -7.07 -6.66 -5.10
CA THR A 29 -6.37 -7.14 -6.30
C THR A 29 -6.21 -5.99 -7.27
N ASP A 30 -5.24 -6.12 -8.15
CA ASP A 30 -5.08 -5.27 -9.32
C ASP A 30 -6.28 -5.49 -10.26
N LEU A 31 -6.98 -4.43 -10.62
CA LEU A 31 -8.10 -4.51 -11.55
C LEU A 31 -7.59 -4.48 -13.00
N PRO A 32 -8.37 -4.95 -13.99
CA PRO A 32 -7.97 -4.90 -15.38
C PRO A 32 -7.63 -3.47 -15.82
N ASP A 33 -6.47 -3.34 -16.48
CA ASP A 33 -5.98 -2.06 -16.99
C ASP A 33 -6.86 -1.52 -18.12
N VAL A 34 -7.07 -0.22 -18.14
CA VAL A 34 -7.78 0.47 -19.24
C VAL A 34 -6.88 0.57 -20.48
N ASP A 35 -5.57 0.50 -20.32
CA ASP A 35 -4.60 0.51 -21.41
C ASP A 35 -3.40 -0.41 -21.17
N ASP A 36 -2.74 -0.88 -22.24
CA ASP A 36 -1.60 -1.82 -22.20
C ASP A 36 -0.24 -1.16 -21.92
N GLY A 37 -0.19 0.08 -21.55
CA GLY A 37 1.08 0.81 -21.37
C GLY A 37 1.74 0.60 -20.01
N TYR A 38 2.87 1.31 -19.79
CA TYR A 38 3.49 1.40 -18.48
C TYR A 38 2.68 2.32 -17.57
N ASN A 39 2.26 1.82 -16.42
CA ASN A 39 1.40 2.52 -15.48
C ASN A 39 2.01 2.56 -14.07
N ILE A 40 1.55 3.52 -13.26
CA ILE A 40 1.84 3.58 -11.83
C ILE A 40 0.63 3.02 -11.11
N HIS A 41 0.78 1.82 -10.53
CA HIS A 41 -0.24 1.20 -9.69
C HIS A 41 -0.07 1.67 -8.25
N VAL A 42 -1.14 2.19 -7.65
CA VAL A 42 -1.12 2.77 -6.32
C VAL A 42 -1.59 1.75 -5.29
N MET A 43 -0.84 1.59 -4.21
CA MET A 43 -1.17 0.64 -3.15
C MET A 43 -1.23 1.33 -1.79
N TYR A 44 -2.25 1.00 -0.98
CA TYR A 44 -2.27 1.29 0.44
C TYR A 44 -1.86 0.02 1.20
N VAL A 45 -0.65 0.03 1.75
CA VAL A 45 -0.05 -1.14 2.37
C VAL A 45 0.12 -0.92 3.86
N LEU A 46 -0.41 -1.85 4.66
CA LEU A 46 -0.27 -1.85 6.10
C LEU A 46 0.62 -3.01 6.57
N PRO A 47 1.44 -2.82 7.60
CA PRO A 47 2.02 -3.94 8.32
C PRO A 47 0.94 -4.74 9.05
N LYS A 48 1.28 -5.93 9.54
CA LYS A 48 0.38 -6.82 10.26
C LYS A 48 -0.32 -6.14 11.44
N ASP A 49 0.43 -5.37 12.21
CA ASP A 49 0.00 -4.63 13.41
C ASP A 49 -0.40 -3.17 13.11
N GLY A 50 -0.43 -2.77 11.82
CA GLY A 50 -0.77 -1.42 11.40
C GLY A 50 -2.24 -1.08 11.61
N VAL A 51 -2.48 0.16 12.06
CA VAL A 51 -3.83 0.70 12.21
C VAL A 51 -4.37 1.17 10.87
N ASP A 52 -5.48 0.60 10.44
CA ASP A 52 -6.16 1.01 9.22
C ASP A 52 -6.89 2.35 9.41
N LYS A 53 -6.52 3.33 8.60
CA LYS A 53 -7.08 4.69 8.60
C LYS A 53 -7.96 4.97 7.38
N ASP A 54 -8.29 3.94 6.61
CA ASP A 54 -9.16 4.01 5.43
C ASP A 54 -8.69 5.01 4.36
N TYR A 55 -7.38 5.17 4.18
CA TYR A 55 -6.84 6.18 3.26
C TYR A 55 -7.17 5.89 1.79
N ASP A 56 -7.39 4.64 1.44
CA ASP A 56 -7.88 4.18 0.15
C ASP A 56 -9.36 4.51 -0.08
N LEU A 57 -10.17 4.52 0.98
CA LEU A 57 -11.62 4.74 0.93
C LEU A 57 -12.04 6.20 1.13
N ASN A 58 -11.31 6.95 1.96
CA ASN A 58 -11.66 8.32 2.34
C ASN A 58 -11.07 9.40 1.42
N SER A 59 -10.68 9.04 0.21
CA SER A 59 -10.10 9.91 -0.83
C SER A 59 -8.73 10.51 -0.51
N LYS A 60 -8.12 10.22 0.63
CA LYS A 60 -6.82 10.80 0.99
C LYS A 60 -5.72 10.44 0.00
N ILE A 61 -5.64 9.18 -0.40
CA ILE A 61 -4.63 8.73 -1.37
C ILE A 61 -4.92 9.35 -2.74
N SER A 62 -6.18 9.33 -3.21
CA SER A 62 -6.54 9.93 -4.49
C SER A 62 -6.20 11.41 -4.57
N MET A 63 -6.44 12.18 -3.50
CA MET A 63 -6.07 13.58 -3.41
C MET A 63 -4.55 13.78 -3.42
N LEU A 64 -3.80 12.94 -2.71
CA LEU A 64 -2.34 12.97 -2.68
C LEU A 64 -1.78 12.72 -4.09
N MET A 65 -2.26 11.70 -4.79
CA MET A 65 -1.83 11.39 -6.16
C MET A 65 -2.14 12.54 -7.11
N TYR A 66 -3.32 13.15 -7.01
CA TYR A 66 -3.66 14.33 -7.79
C TYR A 66 -2.69 15.51 -7.54
N GLN A 67 -2.32 15.76 -6.29
CA GLN A 67 -1.38 16.84 -5.95
C GLN A 67 0.03 16.54 -6.47
N ILE A 68 0.49 15.30 -6.38
CA ILE A 68 1.78 14.86 -6.91
C ILE A 68 1.80 15.04 -8.44
N ASP A 69 0.76 14.61 -9.14
CA ASP A 69 0.65 14.75 -10.59
C ASP A 69 0.65 16.23 -11.02
N LYS A 70 -0.15 17.05 -10.35
CA LYS A 70 -0.19 18.50 -10.60
C LYS A 70 1.17 19.15 -10.38
N TRP A 71 1.88 18.79 -9.31
CA TRP A 71 3.23 19.28 -9.06
C TRP A 71 4.21 18.83 -10.15
N PHE A 72 4.18 17.55 -10.51
CA PHE A 72 5.03 16.98 -11.56
C PHE A 72 4.77 17.66 -12.91
N ASN A 73 3.52 17.82 -13.29
CA ASN A 73 3.14 18.53 -14.52
C ASN A 73 3.67 19.98 -14.52
N SER A 74 3.52 20.72 -13.41
CA SER A 74 4.03 22.07 -13.30
C SER A 74 5.56 22.15 -13.44
N LYS A 75 6.30 21.17 -12.87
CA LYS A 75 7.77 21.14 -12.92
C LYS A 75 8.33 20.67 -14.25
N THR A 76 7.58 19.91 -15.02
CA THR A 76 7.98 19.45 -16.34
C THR A 76 7.59 20.44 -17.45
N LYS A 77 6.59 21.30 -17.21
CA LYS A 77 6.11 22.29 -18.15
C LYS A 77 7.16 23.34 -18.54
N ASP A 78 8.00 23.73 -17.59
CA ASP A 78 9.02 24.77 -17.79
C ASP A 78 10.31 24.23 -18.43
N ARG A 79 10.40 22.92 -18.69
CA ARG A 79 11.55 22.34 -19.36
C ARG A 79 11.40 22.42 -20.87
N LEU A 80 12.46 22.84 -21.56
CA LEU A 80 12.54 23.19 -22.98
C LEU A 80 12.00 22.15 -23.98
N PHE A 81 11.62 20.95 -23.54
CA PHE A 81 11.20 19.85 -24.42
C PHE A 81 9.86 19.23 -24.06
N THR A 82 9.11 19.77 -23.08
CA THR A 82 7.83 19.18 -22.68
C THR A 82 6.77 20.25 -22.45
N ASN A 83 5.55 19.99 -22.99
CA ASN A 83 4.37 20.83 -22.73
C ASN A 83 3.76 20.55 -21.33
N GLY A 84 4.54 20.04 -20.38
CA GLY A 84 4.08 19.46 -19.13
C GLY A 84 3.73 17.98 -19.33
N GLN A 85 4.11 17.16 -18.35
CA GLN A 85 3.83 15.73 -18.37
C GLN A 85 3.01 15.37 -17.14
N SER A 86 2.02 14.51 -17.31
CA SER A 86 1.27 13.90 -16.22
C SER A 86 1.79 12.50 -15.94
N LEU A 87 1.70 12.10 -14.67
CA LEU A 87 1.99 10.75 -14.26
C LEU A 87 0.88 9.82 -14.76
N LYS A 88 1.26 8.69 -15.33
CA LYS A 88 0.32 7.72 -15.86
C LYS A 88 -0.07 6.75 -14.76
N PHE A 89 -1.07 7.12 -13.97
CA PHE A 89 -1.64 6.24 -12.97
C PHE A 89 -2.54 5.19 -13.60
N ASP A 90 -2.50 3.99 -13.07
CA ASP A 90 -3.45 2.95 -13.32
C ASP A 90 -4.87 3.38 -12.92
N ARG A 91 -5.87 3.08 -13.77
CA ARG A 91 -7.23 3.59 -13.61
C ARG A 91 -8.26 2.49 -13.84
N LYS A 92 -9.33 2.59 -13.08
CA LYS A 92 -10.55 1.80 -13.24
C LYS A 92 -11.41 2.31 -14.41
N ASP A 93 -12.38 1.51 -14.82
CA ASP A 93 -13.34 1.85 -15.88
C ASP A 93 -14.07 3.18 -15.65
N ASP A 94 -14.26 3.59 -14.39
CA ASP A 94 -14.85 4.88 -14.01
C ASP A 94 -13.85 6.05 -14.03
N ASN A 95 -12.67 5.84 -14.58
CA ASN A 95 -11.55 6.78 -14.67
C ASN A 95 -10.94 7.22 -13.32
N LYS A 96 -11.32 6.60 -12.21
CA LYS A 96 -10.65 6.81 -10.93
C LYS A 96 -9.35 6.01 -10.86
N ILE A 97 -8.39 6.51 -10.08
CA ILE A 97 -7.15 5.77 -9.82
C ILE A 97 -7.50 4.42 -9.19
N ASP A 98 -6.91 3.35 -9.73
CA ASP A 98 -6.99 2.05 -9.08
C ASP A 98 -6.06 2.03 -7.87
N ILE A 99 -6.66 1.82 -6.69
CA ILE A 99 -5.94 1.76 -5.42
C ILE A 99 -6.20 0.40 -4.80
N THR A 100 -5.14 -0.39 -4.65
CA THR A 100 -5.22 -1.68 -3.98
C THR A 100 -4.83 -1.57 -2.52
N PHE A 101 -5.62 -2.18 -1.65
CA PHE A 101 -5.29 -2.35 -0.24
C PHE A 101 -4.59 -3.69 -0.02
N LEU A 102 -3.53 -3.66 0.80
CA LEU A 102 -2.85 -4.88 1.20
C LEU A 102 -2.40 -4.79 2.66
N ARG A 103 -2.73 -5.80 3.46
CA ARG A 103 -2.13 -6.00 4.79
C ARG A 103 -1.09 -7.10 4.71
N LEU A 104 0.12 -6.76 5.12
CA LEU A 104 1.24 -7.70 5.19
C LEU A 104 1.13 -8.60 6.42
N ASP A 105 1.78 -9.73 6.39
CA ASP A 105 1.99 -10.65 7.52
C ASP A 105 3.25 -10.31 8.37
N ILE A 106 3.89 -9.16 8.08
CA ILE A 106 5.11 -8.67 8.70
C ILE A 106 4.76 -7.47 9.60
N ASN A 107 5.31 -7.45 10.81
CA ASN A 107 5.10 -6.34 11.76
C ASN A 107 5.86 -5.08 11.35
N ASP A 108 5.38 -3.91 11.82
CA ASP A 108 5.96 -2.62 11.45
C ASP A 108 7.42 -2.48 11.89
N ASP A 109 7.79 -2.97 13.05
CA ASP A 109 9.17 -2.90 13.56
C ASP A 109 10.15 -3.70 12.71
N GLU A 110 9.70 -4.84 12.13
CA GLU A 110 10.51 -5.64 11.22
C GLU A 110 10.81 -4.93 9.90
N ILE A 111 9.89 -4.08 9.41
CA ILE A 111 10.07 -3.29 8.20
C ILE A 111 10.84 -2.00 8.49
N SER A 112 10.43 -1.27 9.54
CA SER A 112 10.97 0.06 9.86
C SER A 112 12.45 0.05 10.27
N LYS A 113 12.94 -1.04 10.85
CA LYS A 113 14.36 -1.19 11.21
C LYS A 113 15.32 -1.14 10.00
N HIS A 114 14.81 -1.38 8.80
CA HIS A 114 15.60 -1.32 7.57
C HIS A 114 15.79 0.10 7.02
N GLY A 115 15.14 1.11 7.62
CA GLY A 115 15.31 2.50 7.24
C GLY A 115 15.09 2.73 5.75
N ILE A 116 16.07 3.34 5.07
CA ILE A 116 16.02 3.60 3.62
C ILE A 116 15.85 2.30 2.78
N GLN A 117 16.28 1.16 3.30
CA GLN A 117 16.18 -0.13 2.62
C GLN A 117 14.84 -0.85 2.87
N ALA A 118 13.91 -0.27 3.62
CA ALA A 118 12.62 -0.89 3.91
C ALA A 118 11.84 -1.26 2.63
N VAL A 119 12.03 -0.51 1.54
CA VAL A 119 11.45 -0.84 0.22
C VAL A 119 11.90 -2.21 -0.29
N ASN A 120 13.11 -2.68 0.06
CA ASN A 120 13.62 -4.01 -0.32
C ASN A 120 12.91 -5.15 0.44
N ILE A 121 12.22 -4.83 1.53
CA ILE A 121 11.34 -5.77 2.25
C ILE A 121 9.93 -5.69 1.67
N LEU A 122 9.44 -4.48 1.38
CA LEU A 122 8.09 -4.27 0.86
C LEU A 122 7.91 -4.89 -0.52
N GLN A 123 8.87 -4.74 -1.43
CA GLN A 123 8.75 -5.24 -2.80
C GLN A 123 8.57 -6.76 -2.87
N PRO A 124 9.42 -7.63 -2.29
CA PRO A 124 9.18 -9.06 -2.30
C PRO A 124 7.92 -9.44 -1.51
N ALA A 125 7.52 -8.65 -0.52
CA ALA A 125 6.28 -8.87 0.21
C ALA A 125 5.06 -8.70 -0.71
N ILE A 126 4.95 -7.60 -1.45
CA ILE A 126 3.83 -7.38 -2.38
C ILE A 126 3.86 -8.36 -3.56
N SER A 127 5.04 -8.74 -4.03
CA SER A 127 5.20 -9.71 -5.14
C SER A 127 4.60 -11.07 -4.82
N ARG A 128 4.63 -11.51 -3.54
CA ARG A 128 3.98 -12.76 -3.10
C ARG A 128 2.46 -12.73 -3.23
N PHE A 129 1.87 -11.56 -3.31
CA PHE A 129 0.45 -11.34 -3.55
C PHE A 129 0.11 -11.08 -5.02
N GLY A 130 1.10 -11.27 -5.94
CA GLY A 130 0.90 -11.14 -7.38
C GLY A 130 1.22 -9.75 -7.95
N PHE A 131 1.67 -8.79 -7.12
CA PHE A 131 2.03 -7.44 -7.58
C PHE A 131 3.47 -7.42 -8.10
N ASN A 132 3.68 -7.94 -9.30
CA ASN A 132 4.99 -8.10 -9.92
C ASN A 132 4.99 -7.90 -11.46
N ASP A 133 3.99 -7.21 -12.00
CA ASP A 133 3.93 -6.89 -13.43
C ASP A 133 5.12 -5.98 -13.81
N PRO A 134 5.95 -6.38 -14.80
CA PRO A 134 7.09 -5.60 -15.26
C PRO A 134 6.70 -4.28 -15.95
N LYS A 135 5.44 -4.11 -16.36
CA LYS A 135 4.92 -2.87 -16.94
C LYS A 135 4.42 -1.88 -15.89
N LYS A 136 4.34 -2.27 -14.62
CA LYS A 136 3.84 -1.42 -13.54
C LYS A 136 4.95 -0.96 -12.62
N VAL A 137 4.86 0.30 -12.20
CA VAL A 137 5.57 0.82 -11.03
C VAL A 137 4.60 0.79 -9.86
N TYR A 138 4.91 0.03 -8.83
CA TYR A 138 4.10 -0.05 -7.63
C TYR A 138 4.46 1.10 -6.68
N PHE A 139 3.53 2.05 -6.55
CA PHE A 139 3.67 3.19 -5.64
C PHE A 139 2.95 2.91 -4.33
N ILE A 140 3.72 2.56 -3.31
CA ILE A 140 3.21 2.15 -2.01
C ILE A 140 3.02 3.36 -1.11
N ILE A 141 1.80 3.57 -0.61
CA ILE A 141 1.53 4.39 0.57
C ILE A 141 1.56 3.46 1.77
N TYR A 142 2.69 3.43 2.46
CA TYR A 142 2.89 2.56 3.60
C TYR A 142 2.34 3.19 4.88
N GLY A 143 1.39 2.53 5.52
CA GLY A 143 0.71 3.03 6.73
C GLY A 143 1.39 2.67 8.05
N GLY A 144 2.60 2.12 7.99
CA GLY A 144 3.48 1.94 9.14
C GLY A 144 4.45 3.10 9.32
N SER A 145 5.53 2.87 10.05
CA SER A 145 6.57 3.86 10.35
C SER A 145 7.86 3.63 9.56
N ASN A 146 8.63 4.70 9.39
CA ASN A 146 10.04 4.61 9.01
C ASN A 146 10.79 5.70 9.79
N ARG A 147 11.90 5.31 10.42
CA ARG A 147 12.65 6.22 11.30
C ARG A 147 13.54 7.18 10.55
N ASP A 148 14.04 6.77 9.38
CA ASP A 148 15.14 7.44 8.71
C ASP A 148 14.68 8.30 7.53
N VAL A 149 13.63 7.87 6.81
CA VAL A 149 13.21 8.51 5.57
C VAL A 149 11.70 8.64 5.46
N CYS A 150 11.24 9.64 4.69
CA CYS A 150 9.83 9.79 4.35
C CYS A 150 9.44 8.97 3.11
N ALA A 151 10.41 8.65 2.25
CA ALA A 151 10.21 7.86 1.04
C ALA A 151 11.49 7.14 0.63
N SER A 152 11.36 6.01 -0.03
CA SER A 152 12.45 5.31 -0.67
C SER A 152 11.99 4.62 -1.95
N SER A 153 12.91 4.34 -2.86
CA SER A 153 12.67 3.54 -4.04
C SER A 153 13.75 2.49 -4.19
N GLN A 154 13.39 1.37 -4.78
CA GLN A 154 14.36 0.33 -5.07
C GLN A 154 15.27 0.73 -6.23
N LEU A 155 16.56 0.45 -6.10
CA LEU A 155 17.49 0.58 -7.20
C LEU A 155 17.55 -0.74 -7.99
N PRO A 156 17.68 -0.69 -9.33
CA PRO A 156 17.77 -1.91 -10.16
C PRO A 156 18.89 -2.88 -9.74
N SER A 157 19.98 -2.37 -9.20
CA SER A 157 21.12 -3.18 -8.71
C SER A 157 20.82 -4.03 -7.47
N TYR A 158 19.72 -3.77 -6.79
CA TYR A 158 19.28 -4.52 -5.61
C TYR A 158 18.05 -5.40 -5.89
N ALA A 159 17.60 -5.48 -7.16
CA ALA A 159 16.53 -6.38 -7.52
C ALA A 159 16.99 -7.83 -7.28
N THR A 160 16.20 -8.58 -6.52
CA THR A 160 16.39 -10.01 -6.36
C THR A 160 16.10 -10.68 -7.70
N GLU A 161 16.82 -11.75 -8.04
CA GLU A 161 16.58 -12.49 -9.28
C GLU A 161 15.10 -12.90 -9.40
N GLY A 162 14.46 -12.55 -10.52
CA GLY A 162 13.04 -12.79 -10.77
C GLY A 162 12.08 -11.76 -10.14
N VAL A 163 12.59 -10.72 -9.48
CA VAL A 163 11.80 -9.62 -8.93
C VAL A 163 12.17 -8.31 -9.61
N THR A 164 11.21 -7.66 -10.23
CA THR A 164 11.41 -6.37 -10.92
C THR A 164 11.64 -5.25 -9.90
N ALA A 165 12.68 -4.42 -10.11
CA ALA A 165 12.97 -3.24 -9.29
C ALA A 165 12.05 -2.08 -9.70
N ASN A 166 10.76 -2.19 -9.41
CA ASN A 166 9.73 -1.25 -9.84
C ASN A 166 8.88 -0.73 -8.68
N THR A 167 9.45 -0.67 -7.47
CA THR A 167 8.71 -0.26 -6.28
C THR A 167 9.27 1.03 -5.70
N ALA A 168 8.36 1.96 -5.38
CA ALA A 168 8.62 3.14 -4.57
C ALA A 168 7.65 3.18 -3.40
N ALA A 169 8.14 3.55 -2.22
CA ALA A 169 7.32 3.62 -1.00
C ALA A 169 7.38 5.02 -0.39
N LEU A 170 6.21 5.56 -0.05
CA LEU A 170 6.02 6.73 0.80
C LEU A 170 5.54 6.25 2.18
N TYR A 171 6.29 6.57 3.22
CA TYR A 171 5.96 6.22 4.60
C TYR A 171 5.07 7.31 5.20
N TYR A 172 3.79 6.98 5.45
CA TYR A 172 2.81 7.98 5.82
C TYR A 172 1.85 7.50 6.94
N PRO A 173 1.68 8.28 7.98
CA PRO A 173 2.51 9.41 8.38
C PRO A 173 3.79 8.90 9.05
N GLY A 174 4.91 9.23 8.49
CA GLY A 174 6.18 9.02 9.16
C GLY A 174 6.17 9.79 10.48
N LYS A 175 6.14 9.10 11.62
CA LYS A 175 6.54 9.74 12.87
C LYS A 175 8.03 10.02 12.76
N ARG A 176 8.39 11.26 12.48
CA ARG A 176 9.69 11.74 12.95
C ARG A 176 9.65 11.66 14.46
N SER A 177 10.32 10.68 15.04
CA SER A 177 10.71 10.76 16.44
C SER A 177 11.63 11.99 16.55
N GLY A 178 11.13 13.07 17.13
CA GLY A 178 11.95 14.19 17.62
C GLY A 178 12.92 13.70 18.68
#